data_3380531ba617b13331681ff0c058c720
#
_entry.id   3380531ba617b13331681ff0c058c720
#
_cell.length_a   1.000
_cell.length_b   1.000
_cell.length_c   1.000
_cell.angle_alpha   90.00
_cell.angle_beta   90.00
_cell.angle_gamma   90.00
#
_symmetry.space_group_name_H-M   'P 1'
#
loop_
_entity.id
_entity.type
_entity.pdbx_description
1 polymer ?
#
loop_
_entity_poly.entity_id
_entity_poly.type
_entity_poly.pdbx_seq_one_letter_code
_entity_poly.pdbx_strand_id
1 'polypeptide(L)'
;MTELNRVVAHFTDGKLLKGTTQDFFPNRPRFHLQPAAGGAPVEVRCRSLKALFFVKEFVGNASRRDLRGFLNSPGETAQGKKIAVRFKDGELLCGYSLSYLPDREGFFMFPSDSGSNNLRIYVIAAATVEVKAGPSADVLAQKVLATRPE
;
A
#
# COMPACT_ATOMS: atom_id res chain seq x y z
N MET A 1 -3.23 9.61 -23.43
CA MET A 1 -3.78 8.26 -23.29
C MET A 1 -3.67 7.81 -21.84
N THR A 2 -4.77 7.38 -21.27
CA THR A 2 -4.78 6.98 -19.86
C THR A 2 -4.13 5.60 -19.70
N GLU A 3 -3.19 5.50 -18.80
CA GLU A 3 -2.50 4.25 -18.56
C GLU A 3 -3.38 3.28 -17.76
N LEU A 4 -3.40 2.02 -18.18
CA LEU A 4 -4.16 0.97 -17.51
C LEU A 4 -3.32 0.36 -16.39
N ASN A 5 -3.77 0.52 -15.17
CA ASN A 5 -3.07 0.03 -13.98
C ASN A 5 -3.70 -1.26 -13.46
N ARG A 6 -2.86 -2.26 -13.18
CA ARG A 6 -3.29 -3.46 -12.46
C ARG A 6 -3.29 -3.17 -10.98
N VAL A 7 -4.42 -3.40 -10.34
CA VAL A 7 -4.58 -3.07 -8.92
C VAL A 7 -5.22 -4.22 -8.14
N VAL A 8 -4.90 -4.25 -6.86
CA VAL A 8 -5.62 -5.07 -5.89
C VAL A 8 -6.17 -4.12 -4.83
N ALA A 9 -7.49 -4.03 -4.76
CA ALA A 9 -8.16 -3.20 -3.77
C ALA A 9 -8.34 -4.02 -2.49
N HIS A 10 -7.74 -3.54 -1.40
CA HIS A 10 -7.92 -4.15 -0.07
C HIS A 10 -8.94 -3.31 0.69
N PHE A 11 -10.06 -3.92 1.01
CA PHE A 11 -11.15 -3.25 1.72
C PHE A 11 -10.99 -3.40 3.22
N THR A 12 -11.58 -2.46 3.97
CA THR A 12 -11.51 -2.48 5.43
C THR A 12 -12.22 -3.69 6.05
N ASP A 13 -13.15 -4.31 5.32
CA ASP A 13 -13.85 -5.53 5.76
C ASP A 13 -13.10 -6.82 5.46
N GLY A 14 -11.89 -6.71 4.90
CA GLY A 14 -11.05 -7.86 4.57
C GLY A 14 -11.21 -8.39 3.16
N LYS A 15 -12.15 -7.88 2.39
CA LYS A 15 -12.33 -8.29 1.01
C LYS A 15 -11.21 -7.77 0.11
N LEU A 16 -10.92 -8.54 -0.93
CA LEU A 16 -9.96 -8.17 -1.98
C LEU A 16 -10.67 -8.16 -3.32
N LEU A 17 -10.34 -7.19 -4.16
CA LEU A 17 -10.85 -7.13 -5.52
C LEU A 17 -9.69 -6.83 -6.46
N LYS A 18 -9.42 -7.76 -7.37
CA LYS A 18 -8.34 -7.62 -8.36
C LYS A 18 -8.91 -7.14 -9.68
N GLY A 19 -8.22 -6.22 -10.31
CA GLY A 19 -8.66 -5.71 -11.61
C GLY A 19 -7.77 -4.61 -12.12
N THR A 20 -8.31 -3.83 -13.05
CA THR A 20 -7.60 -2.71 -13.66
C THR A 20 -8.38 -1.43 -13.47
N THR A 21 -7.67 -0.31 -13.45
CA THR A 21 -8.31 1.01 -13.34
C THR A 21 -7.60 2.03 -14.22
N GLN A 22 -8.35 2.99 -14.72
CA GLN A 22 -7.84 4.10 -15.51
C GLN A 22 -8.19 5.45 -14.91
N ASP A 23 -9.06 5.48 -13.90
CA ASP A 23 -9.62 6.72 -13.36
C ASP A 23 -9.35 6.91 -11.87
N PHE A 24 -8.34 6.22 -11.31
CA PHE A 24 -7.94 6.46 -9.94
C PHE A 24 -7.09 7.72 -9.85
N PHE A 25 -7.55 8.69 -9.04
CA PHE A 25 -6.82 9.91 -8.73
C PHE A 25 -6.89 10.17 -7.23
N PRO A 26 -5.78 10.49 -6.57
CA PRO A 26 -5.76 10.67 -5.11
C PRO A 26 -6.71 11.74 -4.58
N ASN A 27 -7.08 12.71 -5.42
CA ASN A 27 -7.98 13.79 -5.02
C ASN A 27 -9.45 13.50 -5.28
N ARG A 28 -9.78 12.29 -5.72
CA ARG A 28 -11.17 11.89 -6.00
C ARG A 28 -11.62 10.84 -4.99
N PRO A 29 -12.88 10.89 -4.51
CA PRO A 29 -13.36 9.97 -3.49
C PRO A 29 -13.69 8.58 -4.01
N ARG A 30 -13.72 8.38 -5.33
CA ARG A 30 -14.10 7.10 -5.93
C ARG A 30 -13.45 6.92 -7.29
N PHE A 31 -13.38 5.66 -7.71
CA PHE A 31 -12.89 5.28 -9.04
C PHE A 31 -13.60 4.02 -9.49
N HIS A 32 -13.38 3.62 -10.73
CA HIS A 32 -13.96 2.41 -11.30
C HIS A 32 -12.88 1.35 -11.47
N LEU A 33 -13.20 0.13 -11.09
CA LEU A 33 -12.31 -1.01 -11.19
C LEU A 33 -12.96 -2.05 -12.09
N GLN A 34 -12.25 -2.43 -13.17
CA GLN A 34 -12.69 -3.51 -14.04
C GLN A 34 -12.19 -4.82 -13.45
N PRO A 35 -13.09 -5.70 -12.94
CA PRO A 35 -12.64 -6.94 -12.32
C PRO A 35 -11.86 -7.83 -13.28
N ALA A 36 -10.79 -8.43 -12.77
CA ALA A 36 -9.97 -9.37 -13.55
C ALA A 36 -10.77 -10.60 -13.96
N ALA A 37 -11.73 -10.99 -13.16
CA ALA A 37 -12.61 -12.14 -13.44
C ALA A 37 -13.67 -11.83 -14.51
N GLY A 38 -13.79 -10.58 -14.93
CA GLY A 38 -14.80 -10.16 -15.91
C GLY A 38 -16.02 -9.55 -15.24
N GLY A 39 -17.00 -9.19 -16.06
CA GLY A 39 -18.21 -8.55 -15.59
C GLY A 39 -18.15 -7.02 -15.72
N ALA A 40 -19.15 -6.36 -15.18
CA ALA A 40 -19.26 -4.90 -15.27
C ALA A 40 -18.25 -4.23 -14.37
N PRO A 41 -17.79 -3.01 -14.71
CA PRO A 41 -16.94 -2.22 -13.83
C PRO A 41 -17.62 -1.97 -12.49
N VAL A 42 -16.83 -1.96 -11.42
CA VAL A 42 -17.30 -1.75 -10.06
C VAL A 42 -16.86 -0.37 -9.60
N GLU A 43 -17.80 0.41 -9.05
CA GLU A 43 -17.45 1.66 -8.40
C GLU A 43 -16.84 1.36 -7.03
N VAL A 44 -15.65 1.88 -6.79
CA VAL A 44 -14.94 1.70 -5.52
C VAL A 44 -14.82 3.06 -4.83
N ARG A 45 -15.29 3.11 -3.59
CA ARG A 45 -15.15 4.31 -2.75
C ARG A 45 -13.87 4.20 -1.94
N CYS A 46 -13.02 5.21 -2.03
CA CYS A 46 -11.74 5.20 -1.34
C CYS A 46 -11.88 5.03 0.18
N ARG A 47 -12.94 5.60 0.78
CA ARG A 47 -13.18 5.47 2.21
C ARG A 47 -13.45 4.04 2.67
N SER A 48 -13.81 3.15 1.75
CA SER A 48 -14.03 1.74 2.06
C SER A 48 -12.76 0.92 1.99
N LEU A 49 -11.67 1.52 1.54
CA LEU A 49 -10.40 0.85 1.33
C LEU A 49 -9.47 0.99 2.54
N LYS A 50 -8.72 -0.08 2.78
CA LYS A 50 -7.51 -0.05 3.59
C LYS A 50 -6.37 0.56 2.77
N ALA A 51 -6.18 0.04 1.55
CA ALA A 51 -5.15 0.51 0.63
C ALA A 51 -5.44 -0.01 -0.78
N LEU A 52 -4.87 0.66 -1.78
CA LEU A 52 -4.92 0.23 -3.17
C LEU A 52 -3.51 -0.12 -3.62
N PHE A 53 -3.30 -1.40 -3.95
CA PHE A 53 -2.00 -1.93 -4.34
C PHE A 53 -1.89 -1.94 -5.85
N PHE A 54 -0.90 -1.23 -6.39
CA PHE A 54 -0.58 -1.25 -7.82
C PHE A 54 0.45 -2.34 -8.02
N VAL A 55 0.09 -3.38 -8.78
CA VAL A 55 0.87 -4.61 -8.85
C VAL A 55 1.43 -4.85 -10.25
N LYS A 56 2.52 -5.61 -10.32
CA LYS A 56 3.12 -6.04 -11.59
C LYS A 56 2.26 -7.09 -12.25
N GLU A 57 1.77 -8.05 -11.46
CA GLU A 57 0.94 -9.18 -11.90
C GLU A 57 -0.13 -9.46 -10.87
N PHE A 58 -1.28 -10.02 -11.31
CA PHE A 58 -2.34 -10.41 -10.38
C PHE A 58 -1.95 -11.64 -9.56
N VAL A 59 -1.15 -12.54 -10.14
CA VAL A 59 -0.67 -13.72 -9.44
C VAL A 59 0.80 -13.48 -9.12
N GLY A 60 1.09 -13.21 -7.85
CA GLY A 60 2.45 -13.04 -7.39
C GLY A 60 3.16 -14.40 -7.30
N ASN A 61 4.45 -14.36 -6.96
CA ASN A 61 5.22 -15.56 -6.72
C ASN A 61 4.94 -16.09 -5.32
N ALA A 62 4.20 -17.18 -5.23
CA ALA A 62 3.76 -17.74 -3.96
C ALA A 62 4.91 -18.22 -3.08
N SER A 63 6.06 -18.55 -3.67
CA SER A 63 7.24 -18.97 -2.90
C SER A 63 8.08 -17.82 -2.41
N ARG A 64 7.83 -16.60 -2.90
CA ARG A 64 8.56 -15.42 -2.50
C ARG A 64 7.90 -14.80 -1.27
N ARG A 65 8.72 -14.42 -0.30
CA ARG A 65 8.28 -13.61 0.82
C ARG A 65 8.96 -12.26 0.74
N ASP A 66 8.17 -11.19 0.78
CA ASP A 66 8.71 -9.85 0.84
C ASP A 66 9.41 -9.63 2.18
N LEU A 67 10.50 -8.87 2.15
CA LEU A 67 11.18 -8.47 3.37
C LEU A 67 10.26 -7.61 4.22
N ARG A 68 10.23 -7.89 5.50
CA ARG A 68 9.47 -7.11 6.46
C ARG A 68 10.40 -6.07 7.09
N GLY A 69 9.89 -4.86 7.24
CA GLY A 69 10.67 -3.78 7.82
C GLY A 69 11.67 -3.19 6.81
N PHE A 70 12.77 -2.68 7.35
CA PHE A 70 13.76 -1.92 6.58
C PHE A 70 15.15 -2.59 6.57
N LEU A 71 15.21 -3.87 6.70
CA LEU A 71 16.47 -4.60 6.86
C LEU A 71 17.52 -4.14 5.84
N ASN A 72 18.60 -3.53 6.32
CA ASN A 72 19.72 -3.00 5.53
C ASN A 72 19.33 -1.96 4.48
N SER A 73 18.15 -1.36 4.61
CA SER A 73 17.69 -0.34 3.67
C SER A 73 18.29 1.03 4.02
N PRO A 74 18.60 1.86 3.02
CA PRO A 74 19.07 3.23 3.30
C PRO A 74 17.98 4.06 3.95
N GLY A 75 18.35 5.14 4.63
CA GLY A 75 17.41 6.04 5.30
C GLY A 75 16.57 6.85 4.34
N GLU A 76 17.08 7.08 3.13
CA GLU A 76 16.37 7.82 2.09
C GLU A 76 16.81 7.31 0.73
N THR A 77 15.87 7.30 -0.22
CA THR A 77 16.12 6.89 -1.59
C THR A 77 15.50 7.93 -2.54
N ALA A 78 15.62 7.70 -3.85
CA ALA A 78 14.91 8.52 -4.84
C ALA A 78 13.38 8.44 -4.67
N GLN A 79 12.89 7.43 -3.96
CA GLN A 79 11.47 7.24 -3.68
C GLN A 79 11.03 7.91 -2.38
N GLY A 80 11.92 8.63 -1.71
CA GLY A 80 11.60 9.41 -0.53
C GLY A 80 12.24 8.87 0.74
N LYS A 81 11.70 9.31 1.86
CA LYS A 81 12.14 8.91 3.20
C LYS A 81 11.44 7.63 3.62
N LYS A 82 12.06 6.90 4.54
CA LYS A 82 11.44 5.73 5.15
C LYS A 82 10.07 6.08 5.72
N ILE A 83 9.12 5.18 5.52
CA ILE A 83 7.80 5.30 6.13
C ILE A 83 7.36 3.91 6.60
N ALA A 84 6.79 3.85 7.79
CA ALA A 84 6.21 2.63 8.35
C ALA A 84 4.75 2.91 8.70
N VAL A 85 3.88 2.00 8.29
CA VAL A 85 2.44 2.12 8.46
C VAL A 85 1.93 0.89 9.18
N ARG A 86 1.26 1.09 10.32
CA ARG A 86 0.55 0.02 11.00
C ARG A 86 -0.93 0.23 10.81
N PHE A 87 -1.59 -0.76 10.23
CA PHE A 87 -3.03 -0.71 9.97
C PHE A 87 -3.84 -1.19 11.17
N LYS A 88 -5.13 -0.85 11.17
CA LYS A 88 -6.05 -1.27 12.23
C LYS A 88 -6.18 -2.78 12.33
N ASP A 89 -5.96 -3.51 11.22
CA ASP A 89 -5.98 -4.97 11.22
C ASP A 89 -4.66 -5.60 11.69
N GLY A 90 -3.68 -4.78 12.06
CA GLY A 90 -2.38 -5.23 12.56
C GLY A 90 -1.29 -5.37 11.53
N GLU A 91 -1.61 -5.22 10.25
CA GLU A 91 -0.57 -5.31 9.20
C GLU A 91 0.41 -4.16 9.30
N LEU A 92 1.69 -4.46 9.07
CA LEU A 92 2.78 -3.49 8.98
C LEU A 92 3.25 -3.40 7.53
N LEU A 93 3.27 -2.19 6.97
CA LEU A 93 3.90 -1.93 5.68
C LEU A 93 5.06 -0.98 5.89
N CYS A 94 6.21 -1.31 5.30
CA CYS A 94 7.41 -0.50 5.35
C CYS A 94 7.85 -0.15 3.93
N GLY A 95 8.29 1.07 3.74
CA GLY A 95 8.74 1.53 2.44
C GLY A 95 9.22 2.95 2.47
N TYR A 96 9.05 3.63 1.36
CA TYR A 96 9.51 5.01 1.15
C TYR A 96 8.36 5.84 0.59
N SER A 97 8.30 7.10 0.97
CA SER A 97 7.27 8.00 0.46
C SER A 97 7.83 9.40 0.24
N LEU A 98 7.45 9.99 -0.90
CA LEU A 98 7.75 11.38 -1.23
C LEU A 98 6.60 12.31 -0.84
N SER A 99 5.40 11.77 -0.68
CA SER A 99 4.17 12.56 -0.61
C SER A 99 3.43 12.47 0.72
N TYR A 100 3.98 11.77 1.71
CA TYR A 100 3.31 11.62 2.99
C TYR A 100 3.19 12.96 3.73
N LEU A 101 1.96 13.30 4.11
CA LEU A 101 1.65 14.41 5.00
C LEU A 101 0.60 13.94 6.00
N PRO A 102 0.78 14.26 7.30
CA PRO A 102 -0.09 13.70 8.35
C PRO A 102 -1.57 14.05 8.24
N ASP A 103 -1.90 15.18 7.60
CA ASP A 103 -3.29 15.67 7.49
C ASP A 103 -3.98 15.26 6.20
N ARG A 104 -3.33 14.46 5.36
CA ARG A 104 -3.93 13.99 4.11
C ARG A 104 -4.76 12.73 4.33
N GLU A 105 -5.80 12.56 3.50
CA GLU A 105 -6.66 11.37 3.52
C GLU A 105 -5.95 10.11 3.06
N GLY A 106 -4.87 10.27 2.30
CA GLY A 106 -4.07 9.15 1.84
C GLY A 106 -2.74 9.61 1.26
N PHE A 107 -1.89 8.66 0.96
CA PHE A 107 -0.57 8.93 0.37
C PHE A 107 -0.05 7.69 -0.34
N PHE A 108 0.83 7.93 -1.33
CA PHE A 108 1.55 6.85 -2.00
C PHE A 108 2.80 6.48 -1.24
N MET A 109 3.11 5.19 -1.22
CA MET A 109 4.39 4.68 -0.74
C MET A 109 4.91 3.60 -1.67
N PHE A 110 6.23 3.40 -1.66
CA PHE A 110 6.91 2.35 -2.41
C PHE A 110 7.42 1.30 -1.44
N PRO A 111 7.23 -0.01 -1.73
CA PRO A 111 7.70 -1.05 -0.82
C PRO A 111 9.21 -0.97 -0.57
N SER A 112 9.65 -1.29 0.64
CA SER A 112 11.07 -1.34 0.97
C SER A 112 11.78 -2.49 0.25
N ASP A 113 11.05 -3.57 -0.05
CA ASP A 113 11.57 -4.70 -0.82
C ASP A 113 11.37 -4.42 -2.31
N SER A 114 12.46 -4.11 -3.00
CA SER A 114 12.43 -3.78 -4.42
C SER A 114 11.98 -4.94 -5.32
N GLY A 115 12.02 -6.17 -4.81
CA GLY A 115 11.53 -7.35 -5.53
C GLY A 115 10.06 -7.64 -5.30
N SER A 116 9.35 -6.80 -4.55
CA SER A 116 7.93 -6.96 -4.30
C SER A 116 7.13 -6.93 -5.60
N ASN A 117 6.03 -7.69 -5.63
CA ASN A 117 5.05 -7.60 -6.71
C ASN A 117 4.34 -6.24 -6.72
N ASN A 118 4.37 -5.52 -5.61
CA ASN A 118 3.75 -4.20 -5.51
C ASN A 118 4.68 -3.15 -6.10
N LEU A 119 4.18 -2.40 -7.09
CA LEU A 119 4.90 -1.27 -7.67
C LEU A 119 4.84 -0.06 -6.76
N ARG A 120 3.65 0.20 -6.23
CA ARG A 120 3.38 1.27 -5.27
C ARG A 120 2.07 0.96 -4.57
N ILE A 121 1.84 1.64 -3.45
CA ILE A 121 0.66 1.41 -2.62
C ILE A 121 0.08 2.77 -2.27
N TYR A 122 -1.22 2.95 -2.51
CA TYR A 122 -1.94 4.12 -2.00
C TYR A 122 -2.60 3.75 -0.69
N VAL A 123 -2.13 4.34 0.41
CA VAL A 123 -2.59 4.06 1.77
C VAL A 123 -3.72 5.01 2.13
N ILE A 124 -4.81 4.47 2.66
CA ILE A 124 -5.92 5.30 3.18
C ILE A 124 -5.67 5.54 4.66
N ALA A 125 -5.46 6.81 5.01
CA ALA A 125 -5.05 7.19 6.37
C ALA A 125 -6.03 6.71 7.44
N ALA A 126 -7.33 6.76 7.15
CA ALA A 126 -8.36 6.34 8.10
C ALA A 126 -8.28 4.86 8.49
N ALA A 127 -7.62 4.03 7.69
CA ALA A 127 -7.43 2.60 7.98
C ALA A 127 -6.19 2.34 8.83
N THR A 128 -5.41 3.36 9.15
CA THR A 128 -4.15 3.21 9.88
C THR A 128 -4.34 3.53 11.36
N VAL A 129 -3.52 2.85 12.19
CA VAL A 129 -3.40 3.16 13.62
C VAL A 129 -2.25 4.12 13.84
N GLU A 130 -1.17 3.90 13.10
CA GLU A 130 0.07 4.63 13.32
C GLU A 130 0.83 4.75 12.01
N VAL A 131 1.35 5.95 11.72
CA VAL A 131 2.24 6.18 10.57
C VAL A 131 3.45 6.96 11.08
N LYS A 132 4.65 6.46 10.81
CA LYS A 132 5.89 7.11 11.20
C LYS A 132 6.81 7.27 10.00
N ALA A 133 7.45 8.43 9.89
CA ALA A 133 8.36 8.74 8.79
C ALA A 133 9.76 9.03 9.33
N GLY A 134 10.78 8.83 8.50
CA GLY A 134 12.17 9.04 8.86
C GLY A 134 12.66 8.04 9.90
N PRO A 135 13.53 8.44 10.86
CA PRO A 135 14.05 7.52 11.88
C PRO A 135 12.97 6.85 12.73
N SER A 136 11.84 7.52 12.95
CA SER A 136 10.71 6.95 13.68
C SER A 136 10.10 5.74 12.98
N ALA A 137 10.25 5.63 11.66
CA ALA A 137 9.76 4.48 10.91
C ALA A 137 10.51 3.21 11.30
N ASP A 138 11.83 3.29 11.50
CA ASP A 138 12.63 2.15 11.97
C ASP A 138 12.17 1.70 13.36
N VAL A 139 11.90 2.66 14.24
CA VAL A 139 11.46 2.37 15.62
C VAL A 139 10.12 1.63 15.59
N LEU A 140 9.17 2.12 14.80
CA LEU A 140 7.86 1.47 14.69
C LEU A 140 8.00 0.05 14.11
N ALA A 141 8.78 -0.11 13.05
CA ALA A 141 8.99 -1.41 12.42
C ALA A 141 9.59 -2.42 13.41
N GLN A 142 10.61 -2.02 14.15
CA GLN A 142 11.23 -2.88 15.16
C GLN A 142 10.25 -3.27 16.26
N LYS A 143 9.46 -2.31 16.72
CA LYS A 143 8.45 -2.53 17.77
C LYS A 143 7.42 -3.58 17.33
N VAL A 144 6.88 -3.43 16.13
CA VAL A 144 5.85 -4.34 15.62
C VAL A 144 6.44 -5.72 15.34
N LEU A 145 7.61 -5.80 14.71
CA LEU A 145 8.23 -7.07 14.36
C LEU A 145 8.69 -7.83 15.60
N ALA A 146 9.14 -7.12 16.65
CA ALA A 146 9.56 -7.75 17.90
C ALA A 146 8.41 -8.33 18.70
N THR A 147 7.18 -7.81 18.55
CA THR A 147 6.01 -8.25 19.31
C THR A 147 5.19 -9.31 18.61
N ARG A 148 5.49 -9.61 17.34
CA ARG A 148 4.75 -10.62 16.57
C ARG A 148 5.47 -11.96 16.64
N PRO A 149 4.80 -12.99 17.18
CA PRO A 149 5.35 -14.34 17.11
C PRO A 149 5.38 -14.79 15.65
N GLU A 150 6.42 -15.50 15.32
CA GLU A 150 6.55 -16.06 13.97
C GLU A 150 5.81 -17.36 13.81
#